data_9b2e6edbd7d191e78fdbafdcbc0a1cd0
#
_entry.id   9b2e6edbd7d191e78fdbafdcbc0a1cd0
#
_cell.length_a   1.000
_cell.length_b   1.000
_cell.length_c   1.000
_cell.angle_alpha   90.00
_cell.angle_beta   90.00
_cell.angle_gamma   90.00
#
_symmetry.space_group_name_H-M   'P 1'
#
loop_
_entity.id
_entity.type
_entity.pdbx_description
1 polymer ?
#
loop_
_entity_poly.entity_id
_entity_poly.type
_entity_poly.pdbx_seq_one_letter_code
_entity_poly.pdbx_strand_id
1 'polypeptide(L)' 'MEKYICVCGYEYDPAVGDPDNGIAPGTPWEEVPEDWVCPVCGLDKSVFEEA' A
#
# COMPACT_ATOMS: atom_id res chain seq x y z
N MET A 1 10.32 6.65 -5.30
CA MET A 1 8.89 6.30 -5.42
C MET A 1 8.12 6.88 -4.24
N GLU A 2 6.89 7.27 -4.47
CA GLU A 2 6.06 7.93 -3.47
C GLU A 2 5.54 6.93 -2.44
N LYS A 3 5.57 7.33 -1.16
CA LYS A 3 4.98 6.51 -0.10
C LYS A 3 3.53 6.93 0.11
N TYR A 4 2.71 6.01 0.54
CA TYR A 4 1.29 6.25 0.78
C TYR A 4 0.92 5.82 2.19
N ILE A 5 0.14 6.63 2.87
CA ILE A 5 -0.19 6.45 4.28
C ILE A 5 -1.68 6.15 4.41
N CYS A 6 -2.00 5.04 5.08
CA CYS A 6 -3.37 4.70 5.43
C CYS A 6 -3.83 5.56 6.60
N VAL A 7 -5.14 5.77 6.70
CA VAL A 7 -5.71 6.55 7.82
C VAL A 7 -5.40 5.91 9.17
N CYS A 8 -5.10 4.62 9.20
CA CYS A 8 -4.72 3.93 10.45
C CYS A 8 -3.24 4.12 10.80
N GLY A 9 -2.45 4.74 9.92
CA GLY A 9 -1.03 4.97 10.13
C GLY A 9 -0.11 4.01 9.41
N TYR A 10 -0.64 2.98 8.75
CA TYR A 10 0.19 2.07 7.96
C TYR A 10 0.79 2.80 6.76
N GLU A 11 2.07 2.58 6.51
CA GLU A 11 2.76 3.21 5.39
C GLU A 11 3.09 2.17 4.32
N TYR A 12 2.62 2.40 3.10
CA TYR A 12 3.03 1.60 1.96
C TYR A 12 4.26 2.22 1.33
N ASP A 13 5.38 1.52 1.39
CA ASP A 13 6.63 1.94 0.76
C ASP A 13 6.83 1.09 -0.51
N PRO A 14 6.75 1.69 -1.72
CA PRO A 14 6.91 0.92 -2.95
C PRO A 14 8.22 0.14 -3.03
N ALA A 15 9.29 0.65 -2.42
CA ALA A 15 10.57 -0.04 -2.44
C ALA A 15 10.53 -1.34 -1.64
N VAL A 16 9.66 -1.43 -0.65
CA VAL A 16 9.50 -2.60 0.21
C VAL A 16 8.35 -3.48 -0.27
N GLY A 17 7.27 -2.87 -0.77
CA GLY A 17 6.07 -3.58 -1.16
C GLY A 17 5.35 -4.17 0.04
N ASP A 18 4.58 -5.22 -0.22
CA ASP A 18 3.88 -5.97 0.82
C ASP A 18 3.90 -7.46 0.43
N PRO A 19 5.08 -8.11 0.50
CA PRO A 19 5.21 -9.48 0.00
C PRO A 19 4.29 -10.48 0.70
N ASP A 20 3.96 -10.23 1.96
CA ASP A 20 3.07 -11.12 2.71
C ASP A 20 1.66 -11.13 2.12
N ASN A 21 1.30 -10.10 1.37
CA ASN A 21 0.00 -9.99 0.72
C ASN A 21 0.12 -9.94 -0.81
N GLY A 22 1.22 -10.43 -1.34
CA GLY A 22 1.38 -10.62 -2.77
C GLY A 22 1.88 -9.40 -3.53
N ILE A 23 2.36 -8.37 -2.85
CA ILE A 23 2.89 -7.17 -3.49
C ILE A 23 4.42 -7.21 -3.43
N ALA A 24 5.04 -7.49 -4.57
CA ALA A 24 6.50 -7.61 -4.61
C ALA A 24 7.18 -6.28 -4.32
N PRO A 25 8.39 -6.30 -3.71
CA PRO A 25 9.18 -5.08 -3.56
C PRO A 25 9.43 -4.44 -4.92
N GLY A 26 9.35 -3.12 -4.98
CA GLY A 26 9.52 -2.38 -6.22
C GLY A 26 8.24 -2.14 -6.99
N THR A 27 7.07 -2.49 -6.43
CA THR A 27 5.79 -2.26 -7.08
C THR A 27 5.32 -0.82 -6.83
N PRO A 28 5.19 0.00 -7.87
CA PRO A 28 4.68 1.35 -7.67
C PRO A 28 3.20 1.32 -7.25
N TRP A 29 2.76 2.39 -6.60
CA TRP A 29 1.41 2.45 -6.04
C TRP A 29 0.32 2.18 -7.09
N GLU A 30 0.48 2.75 -8.28
CA GLU A 30 -0.52 2.61 -9.34
C GLU A 30 -0.62 1.17 -9.86
N GLU A 31 0.37 0.32 -9.58
CA GLU A 31 0.34 -1.08 -10.00
C GLU A 31 -0.16 -2.00 -8.89
N VAL A 32 -0.36 -1.47 -7.69
CA VAL A 32 -0.96 -2.26 -6.61
C VAL A 32 -2.40 -2.56 -7.00
N PRO A 33 -2.84 -3.84 -6.93
CA PRO A 33 -4.20 -4.21 -7.34
C PRO A 33 -5.27 -3.42 -6.58
N GLU A 34 -6.38 -3.16 -7.25
CA GLU A 34 -7.48 -2.42 -6.63
C GLU A 34 -8.12 -3.18 -5.47
N ASP A 35 -7.99 -4.51 -5.47
CA ASP A 35 -8.54 -5.34 -4.40
C ASP A 35 -7.58 -5.55 -3.24
N TRP A 36 -6.36 -4.97 -3.33
CA TRP A 36 -5.45 -4.98 -2.19
C TRP A 36 -5.98 -4.05 -1.11
N VAL A 37 -5.84 -4.49 0.14
CA VAL A 37 -6.29 -3.70 1.29
C VAL A 37 -5.16 -3.55 2.29
N CYS A 38 -5.29 -2.55 3.16
CA CYS A 38 -4.32 -2.30 4.21
C CYS A 38 -4.21 -3.55 5.10
N PRO A 39 -2.99 -4.06 5.31
CA PRO A 39 -2.82 -5.27 6.13
C PRO A 39 -3.09 -5.03 7.61
N VAL A 40 -3.21 -3.78 8.04
CA VAL A 40 -3.44 -3.43 9.44
C VAL A 40 -4.92 -3.24 9.73
N CYS A 41 -5.61 -2.40 8.92
CA CYS A 41 -7.00 -2.05 9.19
C CYS A 41 -8.00 -2.63 8.19
N GLY A 42 -7.53 -3.17 7.08
CA GLY A 42 -8.40 -3.79 6.08
C GLY A 42 -9.13 -2.83 5.16
N LEU A 43 -8.83 -1.55 5.21
CA LEU A 43 -9.45 -0.57 4.32
C LEU A 43 -8.78 -0.58 2.95
N ASP A 44 -9.50 -0.18 1.93
CA ASP A 44 -9.01 -0.23 0.56
C ASP A 44 -8.07 0.94 0.23
N LYS A 45 -7.58 0.96 -1.03
CA LYS A 45 -6.61 1.97 -1.45
C LYS A 45 -7.16 3.40 -1.37
N SER A 46 -8.48 3.57 -1.41
CA SER A 46 -9.09 4.90 -1.48
C SER A 46 -8.84 5.74 -0.23
N VAL A 47 -8.51 5.10 0.90
CA VAL A 47 -8.23 5.83 2.15
C VAL A 47 -6.75 6.19 2.29
N PHE A 48 -5.90 5.78 1.36
CA PHE A 48 -4.47 6.10 1.41
C PHE A 48 -4.23 7.48 0.83
N GLU A 49 -3.29 8.21 1.43
CA GLU A 49 -2.89 9.52 0.93
C GLU A 49 -1.39 9.50 0.68
N GLU A 50 -0.98 10.21 -0.36
CA GLU A 50 0.43 10.34 -0.68
C GLU A 50 1.16 11.11 0.42
N ALA A 51 2.22 10.52 0.91
CA ALA A 51 3.01 11.14 1.98
C ALA A 51 3.87 12.30 1.47
#